data_7387597f0380dd445e91b5afd8964bb8
#
_entry.id   7387597f0380dd445e91b5afd8964bb8
#
_cell.length_a   1.000
_cell.length_b   1.000
_cell.length_c   1.000
_cell.angle_alpha   90.00
_cell.angle_beta   90.00
_cell.angle_gamma   90.00
#
_symmetry.space_group_name_H-M   'P 1'
#
loop_
_entity.id
_entity.type
_entity.pdbx_description
1 polymer ?
#
loop_
_entity_poly.entity_id
_entity_poly.type
_entity_poly.pdbx_seq_one_letter_code
_entity_poly.pdbx_strand_id
1 'polypeptide(L)'
;MKVGDKIKKGDIIADGPATKLGELALGKNVTVAFMPWQGYNFEDSILISERCVTDDVFTSVHIEEYESMARDTKLGAEEITRDIPNVSEESLRNLDESGIVYVGAEVKPGDILVGKVTPK
;
A
#
# COMPACT_ATOMS: atom_id res chain seq x y z
N MET A 1 -12.14 5.92 -19.52
CA MET A 1 -12.70 5.61 -20.85
C MET A 1 -12.55 4.15 -21.18
N LYS A 2 -13.44 3.61 -21.99
CA LYS A 2 -13.44 2.20 -22.41
C LYS A 2 -13.20 2.11 -23.90
N VAL A 3 -12.74 0.95 -24.36
CA VAL A 3 -12.60 0.69 -25.81
C VAL A 3 -13.95 0.83 -26.52
N GLY A 4 -13.99 1.62 -27.57
CA GLY A 4 -15.21 1.92 -28.32
C GLY A 4 -15.88 3.25 -27.99
N ASP A 5 -15.43 3.94 -26.95
CA ASP A 5 -15.96 5.27 -26.62
C ASP A 5 -15.56 6.30 -27.70
N LYS A 6 -16.50 7.16 -28.06
CA LYS A 6 -16.24 8.27 -28.97
C LYS A 6 -15.63 9.43 -28.22
N ILE A 7 -14.52 9.95 -28.74
CA ILE A 7 -13.80 11.08 -28.17
C ILE A 7 -13.79 12.28 -29.11
N LYS A 8 -13.72 13.46 -28.54
CA LYS A 8 -13.60 14.73 -29.25
C LYS A 8 -12.31 15.41 -28.83
N LYS A 9 -11.88 16.39 -29.62
CA LYS A 9 -10.72 17.21 -29.26
C LYS A 9 -10.97 17.92 -27.92
N GLY A 10 -10.03 17.79 -27.01
CA GLY A 10 -10.11 18.38 -25.66
C GLY A 10 -10.73 17.48 -24.58
N ASP A 11 -11.22 16.30 -24.95
CA ASP A 11 -11.73 15.34 -23.98
C ASP A 11 -10.61 14.77 -23.11
N ILE A 12 -10.90 14.59 -21.84
CA ILE A 12 -9.98 13.94 -20.89
C ILE A 12 -10.15 12.44 -21.01
N ILE A 13 -9.11 11.76 -21.42
CA ILE A 13 -9.13 10.29 -21.65
C ILE A 13 -8.70 9.52 -20.42
N ALA A 14 -7.86 10.09 -19.58
CA ALA A 14 -7.36 9.46 -18.36
C ALA A 14 -6.91 10.54 -17.36
N ASP A 15 -7.00 10.21 -16.08
CA ASP A 15 -6.45 10.99 -14.99
C ASP A 15 -5.31 10.20 -14.34
N GLY A 16 -4.25 10.92 -13.94
CA GLY A 16 -3.15 10.36 -13.17
C GLY A 16 -3.47 10.34 -11.66
N PRO A 17 -2.52 9.88 -10.84
CA PRO A 17 -2.65 9.99 -9.39
C PRO A 17 -2.78 11.47 -8.98
N ALA A 18 -3.64 11.73 -8.01
CA ALA A 18 -3.94 13.08 -7.52
C ALA A 18 -4.47 14.06 -8.58
N THR A 19 -5.09 13.57 -9.64
CA THR A 19 -5.79 14.39 -10.64
C THR A 19 -7.25 13.98 -10.77
N LYS A 20 -8.10 14.93 -11.08
CA LYS A 20 -9.52 14.68 -11.34
C LYS A 20 -10.00 15.62 -12.44
N LEU A 21 -10.62 15.07 -13.49
CA LEU A 21 -11.10 15.81 -14.66
C LEU A 21 -10.01 16.70 -15.29
N GLY A 22 -8.78 16.18 -15.33
CA GLY A 22 -7.63 16.89 -15.89
C GLY A 22 -7.03 17.98 -15.00
N GLU A 23 -7.54 18.18 -13.81
CA GLU A 23 -7.06 19.17 -12.84
C GLU A 23 -6.40 18.52 -11.64
N LEU A 24 -5.42 19.20 -11.06
CA LEU A 24 -4.74 18.74 -9.86
C LEU A 24 -5.71 18.71 -8.67
N ALA A 25 -5.80 17.57 -8.00
CA ALA A 25 -6.69 17.31 -6.88
C ALA A 25 -5.92 16.59 -5.75
N LEU A 26 -5.04 17.33 -5.06
CA LEU A 26 -4.16 16.81 -4.02
C LEU A 26 -4.88 16.53 -2.69
N GLY A 27 -6.08 17.00 -2.53
CA GLY A 27 -6.86 16.84 -1.31
C GLY A 27 -8.33 17.10 -1.58
N LYS A 28 -9.08 17.25 -0.51
CA LYS A 28 -10.51 17.58 -0.58
C LYS A 28 -10.85 18.75 0.32
N ASN A 29 -11.81 19.54 -0.13
CA ASN A 29 -12.41 20.57 0.70
C ASN A 29 -13.41 19.93 1.65
N VAL A 30 -13.25 20.22 2.93
CA VAL A 30 -14.15 19.72 3.97
C VAL A 30 -14.74 20.88 4.77
N THR A 31 -15.95 20.70 5.26
CA THR A 31 -16.58 21.68 6.16
C THR A 31 -15.97 21.52 7.55
N VAL A 32 -15.50 22.62 8.11
CA VAL A 32 -14.85 22.66 9.43
C VAL A 32 -15.64 23.59 10.36
N ALA A 33 -15.84 23.16 11.59
CA ALA A 33 -16.39 23.98 12.66
C ALA A 33 -15.31 24.27 13.70
N PHE A 34 -15.09 25.54 14.01
CA PHE A 34 -14.18 25.99 15.07
C PHE A 34 -14.97 26.20 16.37
N MET A 35 -15.16 25.14 17.13
CA MET A 35 -15.94 25.18 18.38
C MET A 35 -15.50 24.07 19.32
N PRO A 36 -15.60 24.27 20.65
CA PRO A 36 -15.48 23.17 21.60
C PRO A 36 -16.68 22.20 21.45
N TRP A 37 -16.41 20.91 21.50
CA TRP A 37 -17.48 19.92 21.42
C TRP A 37 -17.25 18.80 22.43
N GLN A 38 -17.93 18.89 23.58
CA GLN A 38 -17.91 17.90 24.66
C GLN A 38 -16.51 17.46 25.13
N GLY A 39 -15.51 18.31 24.96
CA GLY A 39 -14.12 18.03 25.32
C GLY A 39 -13.38 17.09 24.38
N TYR A 40 -14.03 16.51 23.38
CA TYR A 40 -13.40 15.57 22.46
C TYR A 40 -12.36 16.20 21.53
N ASN A 41 -12.39 17.51 21.37
CA ASN A 41 -11.42 18.26 20.58
C ASN A 41 -10.53 19.17 21.47
N PHE A 42 -10.28 18.75 22.71
CA PHE A 42 -9.44 19.49 23.65
C PHE A 42 -7.96 19.50 23.22
N GLU A 43 -7.30 20.66 23.32
CA GLU A 43 -5.91 20.90 22.90
C GLU A 43 -5.69 20.52 21.42
N ASP A 44 -4.76 19.59 21.15
CA ASP A 44 -4.38 19.17 19.80
C ASP A 44 -5.31 18.09 19.21
N SER A 45 -6.37 17.74 19.93
CA SER A 45 -7.33 16.74 19.48
C SER A 45 -8.27 17.30 18.42
N ILE A 46 -8.57 16.50 17.43
CA ILE A 46 -9.50 16.84 16.36
C ILE A 46 -10.58 15.77 16.31
N LEU A 47 -11.83 16.20 16.28
CA LEU A 47 -12.97 15.34 16.08
C LEU A 47 -13.34 15.33 14.61
N ILE A 48 -13.43 14.17 14.00
CA ILE A 48 -13.82 14.01 12.61
C ILE A 48 -15.11 13.22 12.48
N SER A 49 -15.85 13.48 11.41
CA SER A 49 -17.05 12.69 11.08
C SER A 49 -16.67 11.28 10.64
N GLU A 50 -17.49 10.32 11.00
CA GLU A 50 -17.35 8.94 10.51
C GLU A 50 -17.41 8.85 8.98
N ARG A 51 -18.06 9.78 8.32
CA ARG A 51 -18.10 9.88 6.86
C ARG A 51 -16.71 10.03 6.24
N CYS A 52 -15.75 10.64 6.95
CA CYS A 52 -14.36 10.74 6.47
C CYS A 52 -13.73 9.36 6.28
N VAL A 53 -14.09 8.39 7.10
CA VAL A 53 -13.64 7.00 6.98
C VAL A 53 -14.46 6.24 5.95
N THR A 54 -15.78 6.35 6.02
CA THR A 54 -16.70 5.63 5.12
C THR A 54 -16.53 6.04 3.66
N ASP A 55 -16.35 7.33 3.40
CA ASP A 55 -16.21 7.89 2.05
C ASP A 55 -14.75 8.01 1.60
N ASP A 56 -13.81 7.48 2.37
CA ASP A 56 -12.37 7.52 2.09
C ASP A 56 -11.83 8.92 1.74
N VAL A 57 -12.32 9.94 2.46
CA VAL A 57 -12.02 11.35 2.16
C VAL A 57 -10.53 11.66 2.24
N PHE A 58 -9.82 11.08 3.23
CA PHE A 58 -8.39 11.27 3.46
C PHE A 58 -7.57 10.01 3.19
N THR A 59 -8.16 9.02 2.54
CA THR A 59 -7.48 7.77 2.22
C THR A 59 -6.53 7.97 1.05
N SER A 60 -5.33 7.47 1.18
CA SER A 60 -4.33 7.45 0.13
C SER A 60 -3.82 6.03 -0.10
N VAL A 61 -3.41 5.76 -1.33
CA VAL A 61 -2.77 4.51 -1.70
C VAL A 61 -1.32 4.80 -2.09
N HIS A 62 -0.39 4.15 -1.42
CA HIS A 62 1.03 4.25 -1.70
C HIS A 62 1.51 2.90 -2.21
N ILE A 63 2.17 2.91 -3.36
CA ILE A 63 2.71 1.70 -3.98
C ILE A 63 4.23 1.80 -3.91
N GLU A 64 4.85 0.84 -3.23
CA GLU A 64 6.29 0.70 -3.16
C GLU A 64 6.68 -0.63 -3.79
N GLU A 65 7.75 -0.62 -4.57
CA GLU A 65 8.28 -1.79 -5.24
C GLU A 65 9.59 -2.22 -4.58
N TYR A 66 9.64 -3.48 -4.19
CA TYR A 66 10.84 -4.10 -3.64
C TYR A 66 11.28 -5.23 -4.55
N GLU A 67 12.55 -5.26 -4.87
CA GLU A 67 13.15 -6.27 -5.73
C GLU A 67 14.16 -7.10 -4.94
N SER A 68 14.07 -8.41 -5.08
CA SER A 68 15.04 -9.35 -4.49
C SER A 68 15.45 -10.38 -5.54
N MET A 69 16.72 -10.65 -5.59
CA MET A 69 17.31 -11.54 -6.58
C MET A 69 18.18 -12.59 -5.89
N ALA A 70 18.02 -13.85 -6.29
CA ALA A 70 18.91 -14.93 -5.90
C ALA A 70 20.10 -14.94 -6.87
N ARG A 71 21.31 -14.83 -6.32
CA ARG A 71 22.56 -14.76 -7.09
C ARG A 71 23.43 -15.98 -6.82
N ASP A 72 24.26 -16.32 -7.79
CA ASP A 72 25.31 -17.33 -7.58
C ASP A 72 26.45 -16.74 -6.73
N THR A 73 26.83 -17.48 -5.69
CA THR A 73 27.95 -17.12 -4.82
C THR A 73 29.06 -18.14 -4.95
N LYS A 74 30.25 -17.81 -4.43
CA LYS A 74 31.40 -18.74 -4.40
C LYS A 74 31.12 -20.02 -3.61
N LEU A 75 30.19 -19.97 -2.67
CA LEU A 75 29.80 -21.09 -1.80
C LEU A 75 28.56 -21.84 -2.30
N GLY A 76 27.99 -21.43 -3.40
CA GLY A 76 26.79 -22.00 -3.99
C GLY A 76 25.77 -20.95 -4.41
N ALA A 77 24.68 -21.38 -5.03
CA ALA A 77 23.61 -20.52 -5.45
C ALA A 77 22.71 -20.13 -4.26
N GLU A 78 22.30 -18.88 -4.22
CA GLU A 78 21.23 -18.44 -3.33
C GLU A 78 19.90 -19.00 -3.82
N GLU A 79 18.99 -19.25 -2.91
CA GLU A 79 17.67 -19.80 -3.22
C GLU A 79 16.57 -18.98 -2.57
N ILE A 80 15.51 -18.70 -3.33
CA ILE A 80 14.29 -18.11 -2.81
C ILE A 80 13.36 -19.27 -2.41
N THR A 81 13.12 -19.39 -1.11
CA THR A 81 12.36 -20.51 -0.55
C THR A 81 11.68 -20.11 0.75
N ARG A 82 10.60 -20.81 1.07
CA ARG A 82 9.94 -20.70 2.36
C ARG A 82 10.71 -21.41 3.49
N ASP A 83 11.53 -22.39 3.14
CA ASP A 83 12.30 -23.18 4.10
C ASP A 83 13.52 -22.40 4.59
N ILE A 84 13.29 -21.56 5.59
CA ILE A 84 14.32 -20.70 6.20
C ILE A 84 14.66 -21.27 7.58
N PRO A 85 15.94 -21.63 7.85
CA PRO A 85 16.36 -22.07 9.16
C PRO A 85 16.29 -20.94 10.20
N ASN A 86 16.02 -21.28 11.45
CA ASN A 86 15.97 -20.37 12.61
C ASN A 86 14.87 -19.30 12.56
N VAL A 87 13.82 -19.53 11.79
CA VAL A 87 12.64 -18.65 11.72
C VAL A 87 11.41 -19.46 12.11
N SER A 88 10.54 -18.87 12.93
CA SER A 88 9.31 -19.55 13.36
C SER A 88 8.33 -19.72 12.20
N GLU A 89 7.53 -20.77 12.24
CA GLU A 89 6.44 -21.00 11.29
C GLU A 89 5.46 -19.84 11.22
N GLU A 90 5.21 -19.18 12.35
CA GLU A 90 4.33 -18.02 12.42
C GLU A 90 4.84 -16.86 11.58
N SER A 91 6.16 -16.63 11.57
CA SER A 91 6.78 -15.59 10.73
C SER A 91 6.72 -15.92 9.24
N LEU A 92 6.55 -17.17 8.88
CA LEU A 92 6.51 -17.66 7.50
C LEU A 92 5.09 -17.84 6.96
N ARG A 93 4.07 -17.64 7.77
CA ARG A 93 2.67 -17.95 7.38
C ARG A 93 2.16 -17.15 6.20
N ASN A 94 2.68 -15.94 5.97
CA ASN A 94 2.29 -15.07 4.87
C ASN A 94 3.03 -15.38 3.56
N LEU A 95 3.99 -16.31 3.60
CA LEU A 95 4.73 -16.74 2.43
C LEU A 95 4.03 -17.92 1.75
N ASP A 96 4.02 -17.90 0.41
CA ASP A 96 3.57 -19.04 -0.38
C ASP A 96 4.63 -20.16 -0.44
N GLU A 97 4.36 -21.21 -1.16
CA GLU A 97 5.31 -22.35 -1.32
C GLU A 97 6.62 -21.93 -1.99
N SER A 98 6.59 -20.86 -2.79
CA SER A 98 7.78 -20.31 -3.43
C SER A 98 8.61 -19.39 -2.53
N GLY A 99 8.14 -19.12 -1.32
CA GLY A 99 8.82 -18.23 -0.38
C GLY A 99 8.53 -16.74 -0.61
N ILE A 100 7.52 -16.42 -1.38
CA ILE A 100 7.10 -15.06 -1.67
C ILE A 100 5.76 -14.78 -0.96
N VAL A 101 5.60 -13.58 -0.43
CA VAL A 101 4.35 -13.18 0.22
C VAL A 101 3.19 -13.27 -0.77
N TYR A 102 2.07 -13.87 -0.33
CA TYR A 102 0.91 -14.01 -1.20
C TYR A 102 0.16 -12.69 -1.38
N VAL A 103 -0.54 -12.57 -2.50
CA VAL A 103 -1.36 -11.38 -2.80
C VAL A 103 -2.51 -11.27 -1.82
N GLY A 104 -2.68 -10.08 -1.23
CA GLY A 104 -3.70 -9.81 -0.23
C GLY A 104 -3.24 -10.00 1.22
N ALA A 105 -2.00 -10.39 1.45
CA ALA A 105 -1.46 -10.53 2.80
C ALA A 105 -1.35 -9.19 3.51
N GLU A 106 -1.76 -9.14 4.77
CA GLU A 106 -1.52 -7.99 5.64
C GLU A 106 -0.10 -8.09 6.22
N VAL A 107 0.73 -7.09 5.93
CA VAL A 107 2.12 -7.05 6.38
C VAL A 107 2.38 -5.87 7.28
N LYS A 108 3.28 -6.05 8.23
CA LYS A 108 3.69 -5.05 9.22
C LYS A 108 5.20 -4.89 9.17
N PRO A 109 5.75 -3.78 9.70
CA PRO A 109 7.20 -3.64 9.84
C PRO A 109 7.82 -4.84 10.56
N GLY A 110 8.88 -5.39 9.98
CA GLY A 110 9.55 -6.59 10.48
C GLY A 110 9.07 -7.92 9.89
N ASP A 111 7.98 -7.92 9.13
CA ASP A 111 7.48 -9.13 8.47
C ASP A 111 8.35 -9.51 7.27
N ILE A 112 8.44 -10.81 7.03
CA ILE A 112 9.20 -11.37 5.91
C ILE A 112 8.33 -11.31 4.66
N LEU A 113 8.82 -10.65 3.63
CA LEU A 113 8.15 -10.55 2.33
C LEU A 113 8.66 -11.62 1.35
N VAL A 114 9.94 -11.92 1.39
CA VAL A 114 10.60 -12.92 0.55
C VAL A 114 11.58 -13.70 1.41
N GLY A 115 11.49 -15.02 1.35
CA GLY A 115 12.43 -15.91 1.98
C GLY A 115 13.59 -16.23 1.05
N LYS A 116 14.80 -15.82 1.41
CA LYS A 116 16.02 -16.12 0.67
C LYS A 116 17.06 -16.72 1.59
N VAL A 117 17.64 -17.83 1.17
CA VAL A 117 18.75 -18.47 1.86
C VAL A 117 20.03 -18.35 1.06
N THR A 118 21.12 -18.08 1.76
CA THR A 118 22.44 -17.95 1.19
C THR A 118 23.34 -19.03 1.79
N PRO A 119 24.05 -19.84 0.99
CA PRO A 119 25.01 -20.82 1.52
C PRO A 119 26.13 -20.13 2.29
N LYS A 120 26.53 -20.73 3.40
CA LYS A 120 27.65 -20.26 4.23
C LYS A 120 28.85 -21.18 4.10
#